data_54357240f6876430296ab768bc86e3c3
#
_entry.id   54357240f6876430296ab768bc86e3c3
#
_cell.length_a   1.000
_cell.length_b   1.000
_cell.length_c   1.000
_cell.angle_alpha   90.00
_cell.angle_beta   90.00
_cell.angle_gamma   90.00
#
_symmetry.space_group_name_H-M   'P 1'
#
loop_
_entity.id
_entity.type
_entity.pdbx_description
1 polymer ?
#
loop_
_entity_poly.entity_id
_entity_poly.type
_entity_poly.pdbx_seq_one_letter_code
_entity_poly.pdbx_strand_id
1 'polypeptide(L)'
;MSPTAEESLSFSCRIARTENECSRYFSLRREIFCAEQGLFASDDRDAWDGLATPIVCLVASPRDNPDAMPRLAGVVRIWEEAPGDWWGGRLGVAAEFRTAAVVGRRLIQHAVGTARAWGARRFRATVQKPNVAFFRRLRWDSIGQLELLGRPHDLMEACLDRYVPTDEIRGIPGIAGQVAAKGTTGKGERSSAELSGRDAA
;
A
#
# COMPACT_ATOMS: atom_id res chain seq x y z
N MET A 1 36.89 -19.69 14.11
CA MET A 1 35.90 -19.65 13.00
C MET A 1 35.01 -18.46 13.31
N SER A 2 35.23 -17.36 12.61
CA SER A 2 34.39 -16.16 12.75
C SER A 2 32.98 -16.44 12.24
N PRO A 3 31.91 -15.93 12.89
CA PRO A 3 30.56 -16.10 12.36
C PRO A 3 30.48 -15.40 11.00
N THR A 4 30.06 -16.14 10.00
CA THR A 4 29.72 -15.62 8.67
C THR A 4 28.74 -14.47 8.84
N ALA A 5 29.08 -13.32 8.26
CA ALA A 5 28.19 -12.18 8.20
C ALA A 5 26.82 -12.65 7.65
N GLU A 6 25.77 -12.60 8.50
CA GLU A 6 24.40 -12.82 8.08
C GLU A 6 24.12 -11.83 6.96
N GLU A 7 23.94 -12.35 5.76
CA GLU A 7 23.60 -11.56 4.59
C GLU A 7 22.25 -10.92 4.79
N SER A 8 22.27 -9.66 5.23
CA SER A 8 21.03 -8.93 5.50
C SER A 8 20.38 -8.49 4.18
N LEU A 9 19.14 -8.93 3.98
CA LEU A 9 18.28 -8.42 2.90
C LEU A 9 18.15 -6.90 3.02
N SER A 10 18.33 -6.19 1.91
CA SER A 10 18.06 -4.77 1.83
C SER A 10 16.65 -4.53 1.28
N PHE A 11 15.90 -3.63 1.93
CA PHE A 11 14.55 -3.26 1.52
C PHE A 11 14.51 -1.78 1.12
N SER A 12 14.01 -1.49 -0.06
CA SER A 12 13.82 -0.14 -0.58
C SER A 12 12.36 0.06 -0.97
N CYS A 13 11.72 1.09 -0.40
CA CYS A 13 10.35 1.47 -0.78
C CYS A 13 10.39 2.70 -1.67
N ARG A 14 9.55 2.73 -2.70
CA ARG A 14 9.40 3.86 -3.62
C ARG A 14 8.08 3.80 -4.38
N ILE A 15 7.74 4.86 -5.07
CA ILE A 15 6.60 4.87 -5.99
C ILE A 15 6.89 3.90 -7.16
N ALA A 16 5.89 3.13 -7.57
CA ALA A 16 5.97 2.31 -8.79
C ALA A 16 5.98 3.23 -10.01
N ARG A 17 6.99 3.09 -10.88
CA ARG A 17 7.25 4.02 -11.99
C ARG A 17 7.07 3.42 -13.37
N THR A 18 7.13 2.10 -13.49
CA THR A 18 7.05 1.39 -14.77
C THR A 18 5.77 0.56 -14.87
N GLU A 19 5.34 0.28 -16.11
CA GLU A 19 4.21 -0.61 -16.35
C GLU A 19 4.40 -2.00 -15.70
N ASN A 20 5.63 -2.51 -15.75
CA ASN A 20 5.97 -3.78 -15.12
C ASN A 20 5.81 -3.73 -13.60
N GLU A 21 6.27 -2.66 -12.94
CA GLU A 21 6.09 -2.48 -11.50
C GLU A 21 4.63 -2.35 -11.11
N CYS A 22 3.85 -1.59 -11.88
CA CYS A 22 2.41 -1.48 -11.67
C CYS A 22 1.70 -2.83 -11.88
N SER A 23 2.09 -3.60 -12.88
CA SER A 23 1.55 -4.94 -13.11
C SER A 23 1.83 -5.88 -11.93
N ARG A 24 3.08 -5.91 -11.45
CA ARG A 24 3.48 -6.70 -10.28
C ARG A 24 2.81 -6.24 -8.99
N TYR A 25 2.65 -4.93 -8.81
CA TYR A 25 1.91 -4.33 -7.71
C TYR A 25 0.47 -4.85 -7.65
N PHE A 26 -0.29 -4.82 -8.75
CA PHE A 26 -1.65 -5.34 -8.80
C PHE A 26 -1.70 -6.87 -8.68
N SER A 27 -0.70 -7.57 -9.19
CA SER A 27 -0.63 -9.04 -9.04
C SER A 27 -0.47 -9.44 -7.58
N LEU A 28 0.43 -8.78 -6.84
CA LEU A 28 0.62 -9.06 -5.40
C LEU A 28 -0.62 -8.69 -4.58
N ARG A 29 -1.30 -7.59 -4.92
CA ARG A 29 -2.57 -7.22 -4.26
C ARG A 29 -3.62 -8.31 -4.45
N ARG A 30 -3.80 -8.79 -5.68
CA ARG A 30 -4.76 -9.85 -5.99
C ARG A 30 -4.42 -11.15 -5.25
N GLU A 31 -3.15 -11.52 -5.19
CA GLU A 31 -2.70 -12.66 -4.41
C GLU A 31 -3.12 -12.53 -2.94
N ILE A 32 -2.81 -11.38 -2.32
CA ILE A 32 -3.07 -11.17 -0.90
C ILE A 32 -4.56 -10.98 -0.61
N PHE A 33 -5.24 -10.08 -1.31
CA PHE A 33 -6.60 -9.67 -0.93
C PHE A 33 -7.70 -10.56 -1.53
N CYS A 34 -7.44 -11.20 -2.69
CA CYS A 34 -8.40 -12.13 -3.29
C CYS A 34 -8.07 -13.58 -2.92
N ALA A 35 -6.87 -14.07 -3.25
CA ALA A 35 -6.55 -15.48 -3.10
C ALA A 35 -6.33 -15.90 -1.63
N GLU A 36 -5.53 -15.15 -0.87
CA GLU A 36 -5.22 -15.52 0.51
C GLU A 36 -6.32 -15.11 1.50
N GLN A 37 -6.77 -13.85 1.43
CA GLN A 37 -7.72 -13.30 2.43
C GLN A 37 -9.18 -13.52 2.04
N GLY A 38 -9.48 -13.77 0.77
CA GLY A 38 -10.84 -13.95 0.28
C GLY A 38 -11.74 -12.73 0.46
N LEU A 39 -11.16 -11.52 0.51
CA LEU A 39 -11.91 -10.28 0.70
C LEU A 39 -12.64 -9.86 -0.57
N PHE A 40 -12.07 -10.19 -1.73
CA PHE A 40 -12.62 -9.89 -3.04
C PHE A 40 -12.64 -11.16 -3.90
N ALA A 41 -13.65 -11.31 -4.75
CA ALA A 41 -13.84 -12.54 -5.54
C ALA A 41 -12.73 -12.76 -6.58
N SER A 42 -12.32 -11.72 -7.31
CA SER A 42 -11.37 -11.85 -8.42
C SER A 42 -10.38 -10.70 -8.58
N ASP A 43 -10.79 -9.49 -8.21
CA ASP A 43 -9.96 -8.29 -8.28
C ASP A 43 -10.29 -7.38 -7.08
N ASP A 44 -9.27 -6.79 -6.49
CA ASP A 44 -9.38 -5.88 -5.35
C ASP A 44 -9.35 -4.41 -5.78
N ARG A 45 -9.37 -4.13 -7.08
CA ARG A 45 -9.37 -2.76 -7.62
C ARG A 45 -10.70 -2.07 -7.36
N ASP A 46 -10.62 -0.75 -7.15
CA ASP A 46 -11.77 0.12 -6.96
C ASP A 46 -11.58 1.48 -7.66
N ALA A 47 -12.54 2.38 -7.47
CA ALA A 47 -12.52 3.70 -8.11
C ALA A 47 -11.29 4.56 -7.71
N TRP A 48 -10.73 4.33 -6.54
CA TRP A 48 -9.57 5.07 -6.07
C TRP A 48 -8.27 4.70 -6.79
N ASP A 49 -8.17 3.50 -7.36
CA ASP A 49 -6.96 3.05 -8.06
C ASP A 49 -6.59 3.94 -9.26
N GLY A 50 -7.57 4.63 -9.86
CA GLY A 50 -7.33 5.62 -10.91
C GLY A 50 -6.67 6.92 -10.43
N LEU A 51 -6.78 7.24 -9.15
CA LEU A 51 -6.25 8.44 -8.51
C LEU A 51 -5.08 8.14 -7.58
N ALA A 52 -4.97 6.92 -7.11
CA ALA A 52 -3.99 6.52 -6.12
C ALA A 52 -2.58 6.42 -6.70
N THR A 53 -1.62 6.73 -5.85
CA THR A 53 -0.20 6.52 -6.11
C THR A 53 0.21 5.15 -5.55
N PRO A 54 0.62 4.21 -6.41
CA PRO A 54 1.11 2.89 -5.98
C PRO A 54 2.53 3.00 -5.42
N ILE A 55 2.75 2.42 -4.26
CA ILE A 55 4.06 2.33 -3.60
C ILE A 55 4.43 0.86 -3.49
N VAL A 56 5.66 0.54 -3.84
CA VAL A 56 6.23 -0.80 -3.80
C VAL A 56 7.41 -0.84 -2.83
N CYS A 57 7.57 -1.97 -2.13
CA CYS A 57 8.77 -2.28 -1.38
C CYS A 57 9.51 -3.40 -2.08
N LEU A 58 10.71 -3.10 -2.55
CA LEU A 58 11.58 -4.03 -3.25
C LEU A 58 12.63 -4.60 -2.30
N VAL A 59 13.01 -5.84 -2.52
CA VAL A 59 14.07 -6.50 -1.75
C VAL A 59 15.19 -6.94 -2.69
N ALA A 60 16.42 -6.71 -2.25
CA ALA A 60 17.62 -7.21 -2.88
C ALA A 60 18.47 -7.98 -1.85
N SER A 61 19.11 -9.04 -2.32
CA SER A 61 20.10 -9.81 -1.59
C SER A 61 21.47 -9.61 -2.23
N PRO A 62 22.56 -9.62 -1.48
CA PRO A 62 23.92 -9.62 -2.04
C PRO A 62 24.20 -10.81 -2.97
N ARG A 63 23.39 -11.87 -2.89
CA ARG A 63 23.48 -13.05 -3.79
C ARG A 63 22.65 -12.93 -5.06
N ASP A 64 21.79 -11.91 -5.15
CA ASP A 64 20.97 -11.72 -6.35
C ASP A 64 21.89 -11.33 -7.52
N ASN A 65 21.57 -11.83 -8.71
CA ASN A 65 22.25 -11.36 -9.93
C ASN A 65 21.98 -9.83 -10.03
N PRO A 66 23.03 -8.97 -10.20
CA PRO A 66 22.86 -7.53 -10.33
C PRO A 66 21.89 -7.11 -11.45
N ASP A 67 21.78 -7.93 -12.50
CA ASP A 67 20.90 -7.68 -13.65
C ASP A 67 19.48 -8.24 -13.42
N ALA A 68 19.25 -8.97 -12.33
CA ALA A 68 17.93 -9.52 -12.01
C ALA A 68 16.99 -8.42 -11.52
N MET A 69 15.73 -8.52 -11.89
CA MET A 69 14.71 -7.62 -11.35
C MET A 69 14.55 -7.87 -9.84
N PRO A 70 14.56 -6.81 -9.01
CA PRO A 70 14.35 -6.93 -7.57
C PRO A 70 13.01 -7.62 -7.27
N ARG A 71 12.99 -8.48 -6.23
CA ARG A 71 11.75 -9.11 -5.78
C ARG A 71 10.84 -8.08 -5.12
N LEU A 72 9.53 -8.24 -5.28
CA LEU A 72 8.52 -7.38 -4.66
C LEU A 72 8.13 -7.94 -3.30
N ALA A 73 8.51 -7.24 -2.24
CA ALA A 73 8.26 -7.66 -0.86
C ALA A 73 6.91 -7.17 -0.32
N GLY A 74 6.37 -6.08 -0.86
CA GLY A 74 5.08 -5.57 -0.41
C GLY A 74 4.64 -4.31 -1.16
N VAL A 75 3.41 -3.90 -0.89
CA VAL A 75 2.68 -2.85 -1.60
C VAL A 75 1.84 -2.01 -0.64
N VAL A 76 1.58 -0.77 -1.01
CA VAL A 76 0.56 0.10 -0.41
C VAL A 76 0.14 1.15 -1.44
N ARG A 77 -1.06 1.69 -1.34
CA ARG A 77 -1.47 2.87 -2.12
C ARG A 77 -1.76 4.05 -1.21
N ILE A 78 -1.57 5.27 -1.76
CA ILE A 78 -1.99 6.52 -1.12
C ILE A 78 -2.76 7.38 -2.12
N TRP A 79 -3.70 8.17 -1.63
CA TRP A 79 -4.41 9.15 -2.47
C TRP A 79 -4.84 10.35 -1.64
N GLU A 80 -5.03 11.46 -2.31
CA GLU A 80 -5.60 12.67 -1.72
C GLU A 80 -7.09 12.70 -2.03
N GLU A 81 -7.93 12.58 -1.00
CA GLU A 81 -9.39 12.62 -1.13
C GLU A 81 -9.91 14.06 -1.23
N ALA A 82 -9.30 14.96 -0.47
CA ALA A 82 -9.54 16.39 -0.49
C ALA A 82 -8.22 17.13 -0.20
N PRO A 83 -8.09 18.44 -0.52
CA PRO A 83 -6.83 19.16 -0.33
C PRO A 83 -6.25 19.00 1.08
N GLY A 84 -5.11 18.34 1.19
CA GLY A 84 -4.40 18.01 2.42
C GLY A 84 -5.00 16.86 3.23
N ASP A 85 -6.05 16.21 2.77
CA ASP A 85 -6.69 15.06 3.42
C ASP A 85 -6.33 13.78 2.66
N TRP A 86 -5.39 13.02 3.20
CA TRP A 86 -4.79 11.87 2.56
C TRP A 86 -5.24 10.56 3.18
N TRP A 87 -5.26 9.53 2.35
CA TRP A 87 -5.60 8.17 2.73
C TRP A 87 -4.53 7.18 2.29
N GLY A 88 -4.37 6.13 3.11
CA GLY A 88 -3.63 4.93 2.75
C GLY A 88 -4.55 3.72 2.68
N GLY A 89 -4.21 2.77 1.82
CA GLY A 89 -4.96 1.52 1.71
C GLY A 89 -4.20 0.44 0.95
N ARG A 90 -4.74 -0.76 0.94
CA ARG A 90 -4.15 -1.92 0.27
C ARG A 90 -2.71 -2.20 0.70
N LEU A 91 -2.42 -2.01 2.01
CA LEU A 91 -1.15 -2.43 2.59
C LEU A 91 -1.07 -3.95 2.57
N GLY A 92 -0.15 -4.49 1.81
CA GLY A 92 0.08 -5.92 1.69
C GLY A 92 1.56 -6.26 1.71
N VAL A 93 1.91 -7.37 2.35
CA VAL A 93 3.28 -7.90 2.41
C VAL A 93 3.26 -9.33 1.89
N ALA A 94 4.14 -9.66 0.95
CA ALA A 94 4.26 -11.01 0.41
C ALA A 94 4.58 -12.00 1.54
N ALA A 95 3.99 -13.19 1.49
CA ALA A 95 4.00 -14.18 2.58
C ALA A 95 5.40 -14.46 3.13
N GLU A 96 6.37 -14.58 2.24
CA GLU A 96 7.77 -14.87 2.60
C GLU A 96 8.47 -13.75 3.41
N PHE A 97 7.93 -12.52 3.42
CA PHE A 97 8.53 -11.34 4.09
C PHE A 97 7.75 -10.87 5.33
N ARG A 98 6.73 -11.61 5.80
CA ARG A 98 5.88 -11.18 6.92
C ARG A 98 6.53 -11.33 8.30
N THR A 99 7.50 -12.22 8.44
CA THR A 99 8.05 -12.63 9.74
C THR A 99 8.68 -11.51 10.57
N ALA A 100 9.23 -10.48 9.94
CA ALA A 100 10.01 -9.44 10.63
C ALA A 100 9.27 -8.09 10.79
N ALA A 101 8.03 -7.94 10.33
CA ALA A 101 7.26 -6.68 10.31
C ALA A 101 8.01 -5.47 9.67
N VAL A 102 9.21 -5.70 9.12
CA VAL A 102 10.09 -4.64 8.57
C VAL A 102 9.46 -4.03 7.31
N VAL A 103 8.93 -4.88 6.42
CA VAL A 103 8.36 -4.44 5.13
C VAL A 103 7.13 -3.57 5.37
N GLY A 104 6.18 -4.03 6.18
CA GLY A 104 4.98 -3.26 6.51
C GLY A 104 5.31 -1.92 7.16
N ARG A 105 6.27 -1.91 8.10
CA ARG A 105 6.73 -0.66 8.74
C ARG A 105 7.34 0.30 7.71
N ARG A 106 8.21 -0.17 6.82
CA ARG A 106 8.85 0.67 5.79
C ARG A 106 7.83 1.21 4.79
N LEU A 107 6.85 0.40 4.39
CA LEU A 107 5.76 0.83 3.52
C LEU A 107 4.93 1.95 4.16
N ILE A 108 4.53 1.78 5.43
CA ILE A 108 3.78 2.82 6.16
C ILE A 108 4.62 4.10 6.31
N GLN A 109 5.90 3.98 6.69
CA GLN A 109 6.81 5.13 6.81
C GLN A 109 6.95 5.87 5.49
N HIS A 110 7.15 5.14 4.39
CA HIS A 110 7.28 5.74 3.06
C HIS A 110 5.95 6.38 2.60
N ALA A 111 4.83 5.72 2.78
CA ALA A 111 3.50 6.20 2.41
C ALA A 111 3.15 7.52 3.12
N VAL A 112 3.27 7.55 4.46
CA VAL A 112 2.97 8.74 5.26
C VAL A 112 3.99 9.85 4.98
N GLY A 113 5.29 9.52 4.85
CA GLY A 113 6.35 10.46 4.53
C GLY A 113 6.14 11.11 3.16
N THR A 114 5.69 10.34 2.16
CA THR A 114 5.37 10.85 0.82
C THR A 114 4.17 11.79 0.85
N ALA A 115 3.09 11.40 1.50
CA ALA A 115 1.92 12.28 1.65
C ALA A 115 2.29 13.58 2.39
N ARG A 116 3.13 13.49 3.45
CA ARG A 116 3.63 14.65 4.18
C ARG A 116 4.46 15.58 3.28
N ALA A 117 5.36 15.04 2.47
CA ALA A 117 6.14 15.81 1.51
C ALA A 117 5.25 16.53 0.48
N TRP A 118 4.08 15.96 0.18
CA TRP A 118 3.10 16.51 -0.77
C TRP A 118 2.02 17.39 -0.12
N GLY A 119 2.19 17.76 1.16
CA GLY A 119 1.36 18.72 1.85
C GLY A 119 0.18 18.12 2.61
N ALA A 120 0.25 16.85 2.99
CA ALA A 120 -0.77 16.24 3.85
C ALA A 120 -0.86 16.98 5.19
N ARG A 121 -2.09 17.33 5.56
CA ARG A 121 -2.46 17.84 6.89
C ARG A 121 -3.04 16.74 7.76
N ARG A 122 -3.60 15.71 7.13
CA ARG A 122 -4.13 14.50 7.76
C ARG A 122 -3.77 13.30 6.89
N PHE A 123 -3.52 12.15 7.53
CA PHE A 123 -3.34 10.89 6.83
C PHE A 123 -4.09 9.79 7.58
N ARG A 124 -5.05 9.17 6.92
CA ARG A 124 -5.96 8.17 7.51
C ARG A 124 -5.90 6.84 6.77
N ALA A 125 -6.31 5.80 7.47
CA ALA A 125 -6.54 4.47 6.91
C ALA A 125 -7.61 3.72 7.70
N THR A 126 -8.31 2.81 7.03
CA THR A 126 -9.13 1.80 7.71
C THR A 126 -8.30 0.55 7.92
N VAL A 127 -8.09 0.18 9.18
CA VAL A 127 -7.15 -0.86 9.57
C VAL A 127 -7.92 -2.04 10.15
N GLN A 128 -7.71 -3.24 9.61
CA GLN A 128 -8.29 -4.49 10.14
C GLN A 128 -7.91 -4.67 11.61
N LYS A 129 -8.87 -5.10 12.44
CA LYS A 129 -8.69 -5.21 13.90
C LYS A 129 -7.39 -5.93 14.34
N PRO A 130 -6.96 -7.03 13.72
CA PRO A 130 -5.70 -7.69 14.07
C PRO A 130 -4.45 -6.82 13.90
N ASN A 131 -4.49 -5.84 12.99
CA ASN A 131 -3.35 -4.98 12.68
C ASN A 131 -3.29 -3.70 13.51
N VAL A 132 -4.33 -3.35 14.24
CA VAL A 132 -4.43 -2.08 15.01
C VAL A 132 -3.25 -1.91 15.98
N ALA A 133 -2.85 -2.98 16.68
CA ALA A 133 -1.72 -2.92 17.60
C ALA A 133 -0.38 -2.61 16.89
N PHE A 134 -0.21 -3.08 15.66
CA PHE A 134 0.96 -2.77 14.83
C PHE A 134 0.98 -1.29 14.42
N PHE A 135 -0.15 -0.74 13.96
CA PHE A 135 -0.27 0.66 13.60
C PHE A 135 -0.06 1.59 14.81
N ARG A 136 -0.59 1.25 15.99
CA ARG A 136 -0.35 2.02 17.23
C ARG A 136 1.13 2.14 17.57
N ARG A 137 1.91 1.07 17.40
CA ARG A 137 3.39 1.12 17.57
C ARG A 137 4.07 2.06 16.57
N LEU A 138 3.44 2.32 15.45
CA LEU A 138 3.88 3.27 14.43
C LEU A 138 3.28 4.68 14.60
N ARG A 139 2.71 4.99 15.79
CA ARG A 139 2.16 6.32 16.11
C ARG A 139 0.92 6.67 15.29
N TRP A 140 0.01 5.70 15.21
CA TRP A 140 -1.34 5.90 14.71
C TRP A 140 -2.33 5.82 15.86
N ASP A 141 -3.34 6.68 15.85
CA ASP A 141 -4.41 6.70 16.83
C ASP A 141 -5.72 6.20 16.20
N SER A 142 -6.48 5.40 16.94
CA SER A 142 -7.83 5.01 16.53
C SER A 142 -8.79 6.17 16.80
N ILE A 143 -9.44 6.66 15.75
CA ILE A 143 -10.39 7.78 15.80
C ILE A 143 -11.84 7.35 15.57
N GLY A 144 -12.07 6.06 15.28
CA GLY A 144 -13.39 5.48 15.09
C GLY A 144 -13.30 3.98 14.87
N GLN A 145 -14.46 3.33 14.84
CA GLN A 145 -14.60 1.91 14.50
C GLN A 145 -15.70 1.74 13.48
N LEU A 146 -15.53 0.78 12.58
CA LEU A 146 -16.49 0.49 11.51
C LEU A 146 -16.38 -0.98 11.10
N GLU A 147 -17.36 -1.45 10.38
CA GLU A 147 -17.34 -2.76 9.74
C GLU A 147 -17.19 -2.59 8.23
N LEU A 148 -16.22 -3.26 7.64
CA LEU A 148 -16.01 -3.29 6.19
C LEU A 148 -15.87 -4.74 5.73
N LEU A 149 -16.57 -5.10 4.65
CA LEU A 149 -16.54 -6.46 4.08
C LEU A 149 -16.80 -7.56 5.13
N GLY A 150 -17.74 -7.30 6.07
CA GLY A 150 -18.08 -8.21 7.16
C GLY A 150 -16.98 -8.41 8.21
N ARG A 151 -15.99 -7.51 8.29
CA ARG A 151 -14.89 -7.56 9.25
C ARG A 151 -14.76 -6.26 10.04
N PRO A 152 -14.44 -6.33 11.36
CA PRO A 152 -14.25 -5.14 12.17
C PRO A 152 -12.92 -4.43 11.82
N HIS A 153 -13.01 -3.12 11.70
CA HIS A 153 -11.89 -2.22 11.40
C HIS A 153 -11.87 -1.04 12.37
N ASP A 154 -10.68 -0.47 12.57
CA ASP A 154 -10.53 0.84 13.17
C ASP A 154 -10.26 1.86 12.06
N LEU A 155 -10.94 3.01 12.11
CA LEU A 155 -10.49 4.20 11.41
C LEU A 155 -9.33 4.77 12.20
N MET A 156 -8.15 4.87 11.57
CA MET A 156 -6.94 5.31 12.24
C MET A 156 -6.34 6.53 11.53
N GLU A 157 -5.68 7.38 12.31
CA GLU A 157 -4.98 8.58 11.81
C GLU A 157 -3.52 8.57 12.26
N ALA A 158 -2.61 8.90 11.33
CA ALA A 158 -1.19 8.97 11.59
C ALA A 158 -0.80 10.28 12.27
N CYS A 159 0.08 10.22 13.28
CA CYS A 159 0.75 11.39 13.83
C CYS A 159 1.84 11.85 12.85
N LEU A 160 1.51 12.77 11.92
CA LEU A 160 2.37 13.17 10.81
C LEU A 160 3.77 13.64 11.26
N ASP A 161 3.87 14.31 12.42
CA ASP A 161 5.15 14.81 12.93
C ASP A 161 6.16 13.71 13.27
N ARG A 162 5.72 12.48 13.35
CA ARG A 162 6.57 11.30 13.60
C ARG A 162 7.14 10.68 12.34
N TYR A 163 6.80 11.23 11.16
CA TYR A 163 7.21 10.69 9.87
C TYR A 163 8.11 11.69 9.14
N VAL A 164 9.27 11.23 8.68
CA VAL A 164 10.18 12.05 7.88
C VAL A 164 9.59 12.19 6.47
N PRO A 165 9.46 13.40 5.92
CA PRO A 165 9.09 13.57 4.52
C PRO A 165 10.06 12.85 3.60
N THR A 166 9.54 12.24 2.53
CA THR A 166 10.37 11.64 1.48
C THR A 166 10.76 12.68 0.44
N ASP A 167 11.71 12.35 -0.41
CA ASP A 167 12.11 13.11 -1.59
C ASP A 167 11.35 12.71 -2.87
N GLU A 168 10.31 11.89 -2.73
CA GLU A 168 9.50 11.46 -3.88
C GLU A 168 8.81 12.66 -4.55
N ILE A 169 9.08 12.82 -5.83
CA ILE A 169 8.43 13.85 -6.66
C ILE A 169 7.00 13.40 -6.96
N ARG A 170 6.04 14.31 -6.73
CA ARG A 170 4.64 14.06 -7.08
C ARG A 170 4.53 13.92 -8.60
N GLY A 171 4.33 12.70 -9.06
CA GLY A 171 4.11 12.39 -10.47
C GLY A 171 2.74 12.88 -10.94
N ILE A 172 2.57 12.98 -12.26
CA ILE A 172 1.26 13.24 -12.87
C ILE A 172 0.37 12.03 -12.55
N PRO A 173 -0.82 12.22 -11.93
CA PRO A 173 -1.78 11.12 -11.77
C PRO A 173 -2.11 10.51 -13.14
N GLY A 174 -1.92 9.22 -13.33
CA GLY A 174 -2.32 8.60 -14.60
C GLY A 174 -1.50 7.41 -15.09
N ILE A 175 -0.27 7.20 -14.63
CA ILE A 175 0.48 6.00 -15.07
C ILE A 175 -0.21 4.72 -14.58
N ALA A 176 -0.68 4.71 -13.34
CA ALA A 176 -1.47 3.58 -12.81
C ALA A 176 -2.86 3.47 -13.48
N GLY A 177 -3.48 4.60 -13.84
CA GLY A 177 -4.78 4.65 -14.51
C GLY A 177 -4.75 4.17 -15.97
N GLN A 178 -3.68 4.42 -16.70
CA GLN A 178 -3.55 3.99 -18.12
C GLN A 178 -3.38 2.48 -18.27
N VAL A 179 -2.74 1.82 -17.30
CA VAL A 179 -2.63 0.35 -17.28
C VAL A 179 -3.99 -0.29 -16.99
N ALA A 180 -4.84 0.36 -16.19
CA ALA A 180 -6.19 -0.14 -15.89
C ALA A 180 -7.16 -0.03 -17.07
N ALA A 181 -7.03 0.99 -17.92
CA ALA A 181 -7.96 1.25 -19.02
C ALA A 181 -7.84 0.28 -20.23
N LYS A 182 -6.72 -0.41 -20.38
CA LYS A 182 -6.52 -1.37 -21.49
C LYS A 182 -7.12 -2.76 -21.26
N GLY A 183 -7.72 -3.02 -20.10
CA GLY A 183 -8.23 -4.34 -19.69
C GLY A 183 -9.75 -4.50 -19.63
N THR A 184 -10.56 -3.46 -19.88
CA THR A 184 -12.02 -3.59 -19.70
C THR A 184 -12.80 -2.83 -20.78
N THR A 185 -13.02 -3.50 -21.92
CA THR A 185 -14.22 -3.24 -22.75
C THR A 185 -15.34 -4.17 -22.26
N GLY A 186 -16.11 -3.69 -21.29
CA GLY A 186 -17.27 -4.38 -20.73
C GLY A 186 -18.26 -3.35 -20.18
N LYS A 187 -19.41 -3.31 -20.81
CA LYS A 187 -20.58 -2.44 -20.65
C LYS A 187 -20.95 -2.11 -19.20
N GLY A 188 -21.27 -0.84 -18.96
CA GLY A 188 -21.63 -0.30 -17.67
C GLY A 188 -23.01 -0.74 -17.15
N GLU A 189 -23.10 -0.69 -15.84
CA GLU A 189 -24.32 -0.41 -15.09
C GLU A 189 -23.92 0.44 -13.88
N ARG A 190 -24.51 1.64 -13.82
CA ARG A 190 -24.39 2.52 -12.64
C ARG A 190 -25.35 1.98 -11.60
N SER A 191 -24.83 1.44 -10.52
CA SER A 191 -25.60 1.09 -9.33
C SER A 191 -25.09 1.86 -8.12
N SER A 192 -26.05 2.39 -7.40
CA SER A 192 -25.93 3.21 -6.20
C SER A 192 -25.20 2.47 -5.07
N ALA A 193 -23.91 2.76 -4.90
CA ALA A 193 -23.11 2.28 -3.77
C ALA A 193 -22.01 3.31 -3.43
N GLU A 194 -22.42 4.56 -3.18
CA GLU A 194 -21.49 5.67 -2.89
C GLU A 194 -20.85 5.66 -1.50
N LEU A 195 -21.06 4.63 -0.68
CA LEU A 195 -20.53 4.55 0.68
C LEU A 195 -19.68 3.31 0.99
N SER A 196 -19.46 2.43 0.01
CA SER A 196 -18.78 1.14 0.23
C SER A 196 -17.30 1.09 -0.15
N GLY A 197 -16.70 2.17 -0.60
CA GLY A 197 -15.35 2.17 -1.19
C GLY A 197 -14.20 2.60 -0.27
N ARG A 198 -14.39 2.72 1.04
CA ARG A 198 -13.29 3.03 1.98
C ARG A 198 -12.66 1.74 2.46
N ASP A 199 -11.69 1.28 1.71
CA ASP A 199 -11.14 -0.05 1.79
C ASP A 199 -10.09 -0.26 2.87
N ALA A 200 -10.01 -1.53 3.32
CA ALA A 200 -9.13 -2.01 4.36
C ALA A 200 -7.64 -1.88 4.01
N ALA A 201 -6.85 -1.46 4.97
CA ALA A 201 -5.40 -1.60 5.03
C ALA A 201 -5.00 -2.86 5.83
#